data_0b475b31b95102de6f21f17c702ebefc
#
_entry.id   0b475b31b95102de6f21f17c702ebefc
#
_cell.length_a   1.000
_cell.length_b   1.000
_cell.length_c   1.000
_cell.angle_alpha   90.00
_cell.angle_beta   90.00
_cell.angle_gamma   90.00
#
_symmetry.space_group_name_H-M   'P 1'
#
loop_
_entity.id
_entity.type
_entity.pdbx_description
1 polymer ?
#
loop_
_entity_poly.entity_id
_entity_poly.type
_entity_poly.pdbx_seq_one_letter_code
_entity_poly.pdbx_strand_id
1 'polypeptide(L)'
;MSMSNSQEVLTSTSGAKKRSRVRIVILLLLSVGTMINYLDRTILGIVAPQLSKEIHIDPAMMGIIFSAFAWTYALAQIPGGMFLDRFGNKVTYALSIFFWSLFTLLQSFTLGLKSLLLLRLGLGVSEAPCFPANSRIVSTWFPQHERARATATYTVGEYIGLAAFSPLLFLILEHHGWRTLFFLTGGLGILFTLVWWRFYHEPHESRTANQAELEYIGASSINNKIQNVPFNWRDARRLLGCRQILGASLGQFAGNTTLVFFLTWFPSYLANERHLPWLHVGFFATWPFLAAAIGILFGLSLIHI
;
A
#
# COMPACT_ATOMS: atom_id res chain seq x y z
N MET A 1 -39.47 -25.08 -60.44
CA MET A 1 -40.09 -24.69 -59.14
C MET A 1 -38.99 -24.57 -58.13
N SER A 2 -38.46 -23.37 -57.97
CA SER A 2 -37.34 -23.02 -57.10
C SER A 2 -37.94 -22.41 -55.83
N MET A 3 -37.68 -23.02 -54.68
CA MET A 3 -37.97 -22.36 -53.38
C MET A 3 -36.68 -21.79 -52.86
N SER A 4 -36.60 -20.48 -52.93
CA SER A 4 -35.60 -19.64 -52.27
C SER A 4 -35.83 -19.64 -50.77
N ASN A 5 -34.91 -20.21 -50.03
CA ASN A 5 -34.89 -20.16 -48.59
C ASN A 5 -34.01 -18.99 -48.15
N SER A 6 -34.66 -17.84 -47.99
CA SER A 6 -34.02 -16.62 -47.44
C SER A 6 -33.84 -16.83 -45.93
N GLN A 7 -32.65 -17.26 -45.51
CA GLN A 7 -32.24 -17.16 -44.12
C GLN A 7 -32.07 -15.68 -43.79
N GLU A 8 -33.02 -15.10 -43.12
CA GLU A 8 -32.84 -13.85 -42.38
C GLU A 8 -31.80 -14.10 -41.27
N VAL A 9 -30.58 -13.70 -41.55
CA VAL A 9 -29.56 -13.50 -40.52
C VAL A 9 -30.02 -12.33 -39.66
N LEU A 10 -30.73 -12.63 -38.57
CA LEU A 10 -31.01 -11.69 -37.51
C LEU A 10 -29.67 -11.30 -36.89
N THR A 11 -29.05 -10.25 -37.43
CA THR A 11 -27.98 -9.53 -36.76
C THR A 11 -28.61 -8.82 -35.56
N SER A 12 -28.67 -9.54 -34.43
CA SER A 12 -28.91 -8.89 -33.15
C SER A 12 -27.70 -8.01 -32.84
N THR A 13 -27.77 -6.76 -33.21
CA THR A 13 -26.91 -5.73 -32.63
C THR A 13 -27.30 -5.59 -31.15
N SER A 14 -26.77 -6.52 -30.35
CA SER A 14 -26.73 -6.40 -28.91
C SER A 14 -25.94 -5.12 -28.62
N GLY A 15 -26.66 -4.03 -28.34
CA GLY A 15 -26.07 -2.79 -27.91
C GLY A 15 -25.15 -3.10 -26.74
N ALA A 16 -23.82 -2.98 -26.96
CA ALA A 16 -22.81 -3.29 -25.97
C ALA A 16 -23.12 -2.51 -24.69
N LYS A 17 -23.69 -3.17 -23.69
CA LYS A 17 -24.00 -2.56 -22.39
C LYS A 17 -22.73 -1.90 -21.87
N LYS A 18 -22.81 -0.60 -21.62
CA LYS A 18 -21.69 0.19 -21.09
C LYS A 18 -21.18 -0.48 -19.80
N ARG A 19 -19.88 -0.75 -19.74
CA ARG A 19 -19.24 -1.37 -18.56
C ARG A 19 -19.44 -0.51 -17.34
N SER A 20 -19.73 -1.10 -16.19
CA SER A 20 -19.65 -0.41 -14.90
C SER A 20 -18.18 -0.04 -14.62
N ARG A 21 -17.97 0.87 -13.68
CA ARG A 21 -16.63 1.36 -13.33
C ARG A 21 -16.23 0.93 -11.91
N VAL A 22 -16.73 -0.21 -11.46
CA VAL A 22 -16.48 -0.71 -10.10
C VAL A 22 -15.00 -0.93 -9.85
N ARG A 23 -14.25 -1.47 -10.81
CA ARG A 23 -12.79 -1.64 -10.71
C ARG A 23 -12.04 -0.33 -10.45
N ILE A 24 -12.55 0.81 -10.97
CA ILE A 24 -11.94 2.12 -10.69
C ILE A 24 -12.18 2.53 -9.23
N VAL A 25 -13.36 2.25 -8.69
CA VAL A 25 -13.67 2.49 -7.27
C VAL A 25 -12.76 1.63 -6.39
N ILE A 26 -12.55 0.36 -6.75
CA ILE A 26 -11.61 -0.52 -6.05
C ILE A 26 -10.18 0.03 -6.11
N LEU A 27 -9.74 0.53 -7.25
CA LEU A 27 -8.43 1.16 -7.40
C LEU A 27 -8.29 2.41 -6.52
N LEU A 28 -9.31 3.24 -6.44
CA LEU A 28 -9.32 4.40 -5.55
C LEU A 28 -9.25 3.99 -4.07
N LEU A 29 -9.98 2.94 -3.68
CA LEU A 29 -9.88 2.38 -2.32
C LEU A 29 -8.46 1.88 -2.02
N LEU A 30 -7.83 1.17 -2.98
CA LEU A 30 -6.43 0.74 -2.83
C LEU A 30 -5.49 1.94 -2.71
N SER A 31 -5.68 2.97 -3.52
CA SER A 31 -4.84 4.18 -3.48
C SER A 31 -4.95 4.90 -2.13
N VAL A 32 -6.18 5.05 -1.61
CA VAL A 32 -6.39 5.66 -0.28
C VAL A 32 -5.81 4.78 0.83
N GLY A 33 -6.02 3.46 0.76
CA GLY A 33 -5.44 2.53 1.75
C GLY A 33 -3.91 2.56 1.77
N THR A 34 -3.28 2.57 0.59
CA THR A 34 -1.82 2.66 0.45
C THR A 34 -1.30 4.03 0.92
N MET A 35 -2.04 5.11 0.65
CA MET A 35 -1.71 6.44 1.16
C MET A 35 -1.71 6.49 2.69
N ILE A 36 -2.76 5.97 3.35
CA ILE A 36 -2.85 5.89 4.82
C ILE A 36 -1.68 5.06 5.37
N ASN A 37 -1.38 3.92 4.73
CA ASN A 37 -0.28 3.06 5.11
C ASN A 37 1.06 3.80 5.14
N TYR A 38 1.38 4.57 4.11
CA TYR A 38 2.63 5.33 4.05
C TYR A 38 2.64 6.56 4.95
N LEU A 39 1.49 7.18 5.20
CA LEU A 39 1.39 8.22 6.23
C LEU A 39 1.79 7.65 7.60
N ASP A 40 1.29 6.49 7.98
CA ASP A 40 1.61 5.84 9.25
C ASP A 40 3.11 5.50 9.39
N ARG A 41 3.75 5.08 8.28
CA ARG A 41 5.20 4.85 8.25
C ARG A 41 6.01 6.13 8.46
N THR A 42 5.54 7.25 7.89
CA THR A 42 6.26 8.53 7.91
C THR A 42 6.19 9.22 9.27
N ILE A 43 5.09 9.05 10.00
CA ILE A 43 4.85 9.77 11.26
C ILE A 43 5.98 9.61 12.25
N LEU A 44 6.51 8.41 12.43
CA LEU A 44 7.60 8.21 13.39
C LEU A 44 8.85 9.02 13.02
N GLY A 45 9.18 9.13 11.72
CA GLY A 45 10.27 9.98 11.25
C GLY A 45 10.04 11.47 11.56
N ILE A 46 8.78 11.91 11.40
CA ILE A 46 8.36 13.29 11.68
C ILE A 46 8.44 13.61 13.18
N VAL A 47 7.95 12.70 14.03
CA VAL A 47 7.86 12.93 15.47
C VAL A 47 9.15 12.60 16.21
N ALA A 48 10.10 11.88 15.60
CA ALA A 48 11.31 11.37 16.23
C ALA A 48 12.08 12.44 17.02
N PRO A 49 12.30 13.69 16.54
CA PRO A 49 13.02 14.70 17.29
C PRO A 49 12.33 15.15 18.58
N GLN A 50 10.98 15.27 18.58
CA GLN A 50 10.23 15.62 19.79
C GLN A 50 10.12 14.42 20.74
N LEU A 51 9.83 13.25 20.18
CA LEU A 51 9.70 12.00 20.92
C LEU A 51 11.00 11.63 21.64
N SER A 52 12.15 11.74 20.97
CA SER A 52 13.47 11.46 21.55
C SER A 52 13.79 12.35 22.76
N LYS A 53 13.42 13.61 22.69
CA LYS A 53 13.62 14.57 23.80
C LYS A 53 12.71 14.24 24.99
N GLU A 54 11.45 13.89 24.75
CA GLU A 54 10.46 13.66 25.80
C GLU A 54 10.69 12.31 26.53
N ILE A 55 11.04 11.25 25.79
CA ILE A 55 11.22 9.90 26.34
C ILE A 55 12.70 9.57 26.59
N HIS A 56 13.61 10.53 26.38
CA HIS A 56 15.05 10.40 26.56
C HIS A 56 15.66 9.23 25.75
N ILE A 57 15.32 9.14 24.46
CA ILE A 57 15.82 8.14 23.54
C ILE A 57 17.00 8.70 22.75
N ASP A 58 18.15 8.02 22.79
CA ASP A 58 19.30 8.38 21.97
C ASP A 58 19.12 7.97 20.50
N PRO A 59 19.92 8.54 19.57
CA PRO A 59 19.79 8.22 18.14
C PRO A 59 19.99 6.73 17.79
N ALA A 60 20.82 6.00 18.54
CA ALA A 60 21.04 4.55 18.29
C ALA A 60 19.78 3.75 18.65
N MET A 61 19.17 4.05 19.79
CA MET A 61 17.89 3.45 20.18
C MET A 61 16.75 3.82 19.23
N MET A 62 16.73 5.05 18.71
CA MET A 62 15.76 5.44 17.67
C MET A 62 15.96 4.61 16.39
N GLY A 63 17.19 4.33 15.99
CA GLY A 63 17.49 3.42 14.89
C GLY A 63 16.98 2.01 15.13
N ILE A 64 17.05 1.47 16.35
CA ILE A 64 16.46 0.17 16.72
C ILE A 64 14.94 0.21 16.58
N ILE A 65 14.27 1.29 17.01
CA ILE A 65 12.81 1.44 16.88
C ILE A 65 12.38 1.48 15.40
N PHE A 66 13.11 2.22 14.55
CA PHE A 66 12.85 2.21 13.11
C PHE A 66 13.03 0.81 12.50
N SER A 67 14.10 0.11 12.89
CA SER A 67 14.42 -1.21 12.37
C SER A 67 13.46 -2.30 12.85
N ALA A 68 12.90 -2.17 14.06
CA ALA A 68 11.97 -3.15 14.63
C ALA A 68 10.76 -3.41 13.73
N PHE A 69 10.18 -2.36 13.17
CA PHE A 69 9.12 -2.46 12.16
C PHE A 69 9.60 -3.26 10.94
N ALA A 70 10.75 -2.89 10.36
CA ALA A 70 11.25 -3.50 9.14
C ALA A 70 11.54 -5.00 9.30
N TRP A 71 12.09 -5.41 10.44
CA TRP A 71 12.37 -6.83 10.75
C TRP A 71 11.08 -7.65 10.81
N THR A 72 10.09 -7.21 11.60
CA THR A 72 8.84 -7.96 11.72
C THR A 72 8.02 -7.93 10.44
N TYR A 73 8.02 -6.82 9.74
CA TYR A 73 7.41 -6.70 8.41
C TYR A 73 8.00 -7.73 7.43
N ALA A 74 9.34 -7.81 7.33
CA ALA A 74 10.00 -8.74 6.43
C ALA A 74 9.74 -10.21 6.80
N LEU A 75 9.82 -10.57 8.08
CA LEU A 75 9.57 -11.93 8.56
C LEU A 75 8.11 -12.34 8.38
N ALA A 76 7.17 -11.42 8.56
CA ALA A 76 5.74 -11.67 8.44
C ALA A 76 5.22 -11.68 6.98
N GLN A 77 6.03 -11.34 5.97
CA GLN A 77 5.61 -11.36 4.55
C GLN A 77 5.12 -12.74 4.10
N ILE A 78 5.88 -13.81 4.43
CA ILE A 78 5.52 -15.17 4.05
C ILE A 78 4.28 -15.65 4.81
N PRO A 79 4.21 -15.59 6.14
CA PRO A 79 2.98 -15.91 6.88
C PRO A 79 1.78 -15.05 6.45
N GLY A 80 2.00 -13.77 6.16
CA GLY A 80 0.98 -12.86 5.66
C GLY A 80 0.41 -13.28 4.29
N GLY A 81 1.27 -13.74 3.38
CA GLY A 81 0.83 -14.34 2.12
C GLY A 81 -0.01 -15.61 2.31
N MET A 82 0.41 -16.50 3.22
CA MET A 82 -0.38 -17.69 3.57
C MET A 82 -1.73 -17.34 4.19
N PHE A 83 -1.77 -16.31 5.03
CA PHE A 83 -3.02 -15.80 5.59
C PHE A 83 -3.95 -15.24 4.50
N LEU A 84 -3.39 -14.51 3.55
CA LEU A 84 -4.11 -14.01 2.38
C LEU A 84 -4.71 -15.14 1.54
N ASP A 85 -3.95 -16.22 1.32
CA ASP A 85 -4.43 -17.39 0.56
C ASP A 85 -5.60 -18.09 1.24
N ARG A 86 -5.59 -18.12 2.57
CA ARG A 86 -6.64 -18.79 3.37
C ARG A 86 -7.91 -17.95 3.52
N PHE A 87 -7.79 -16.66 3.78
CA PHE A 87 -8.92 -15.80 4.16
C PHE A 87 -9.40 -14.86 3.04
N GLY A 88 -8.68 -14.80 1.91
CA GLY A 88 -9.00 -13.95 0.76
C GLY A 88 -8.68 -12.46 0.97
N ASN A 89 -8.91 -11.67 -0.09
CA ASN A 89 -8.46 -10.28 -0.13
C ASN A 89 -9.23 -9.39 0.86
N LYS A 90 -10.57 -9.52 0.93
CA LYS A 90 -11.42 -8.64 1.73
C LYS A 90 -11.06 -8.67 3.20
N VAL A 91 -11.02 -9.88 3.76
CA VAL A 91 -10.77 -10.10 5.19
C VAL A 91 -9.34 -9.76 5.55
N THR A 92 -8.38 -10.26 4.77
CA THR A 92 -6.95 -10.03 5.03
C THR A 92 -6.61 -8.55 5.02
N TYR A 93 -7.07 -7.83 3.99
CA TYR A 93 -6.78 -6.39 3.89
C TYR A 93 -7.47 -5.59 4.99
N ALA A 94 -8.74 -5.92 5.32
CA ALA A 94 -9.45 -5.26 6.41
C ALA A 94 -8.76 -5.46 7.77
N LEU A 95 -8.36 -6.70 8.09
CA LEU A 95 -7.67 -7.01 9.34
C LEU A 95 -6.29 -6.34 9.39
N SER A 96 -5.56 -6.34 8.28
CA SER A 96 -4.29 -5.61 8.18
C SER A 96 -4.48 -4.14 8.49
N ILE A 97 -5.42 -3.44 7.81
CA ILE A 97 -5.70 -2.02 8.06
C ILE A 97 -6.08 -1.79 9.53
N PHE A 98 -7.00 -2.59 10.05
CA PHE A 98 -7.48 -2.43 11.42
C PHE A 98 -6.34 -2.55 12.44
N PHE A 99 -5.56 -3.62 12.38
CA PHE A 99 -4.50 -3.86 13.37
C PHE A 99 -3.34 -2.88 13.23
N TRP A 100 -2.88 -2.57 12.01
CA TRP A 100 -1.81 -1.57 11.91
C TRP A 100 -2.25 -0.19 12.40
N SER A 101 -3.48 0.22 12.06
CA SER A 101 -4.03 1.49 12.52
C SER A 101 -4.26 1.51 14.04
N LEU A 102 -4.65 0.37 14.61
CA LEU A 102 -4.74 0.20 16.07
C LEU A 102 -3.36 0.35 16.73
N PHE A 103 -2.33 -0.31 16.20
CA PHE A 103 -0.97 -0.15 16.69
C PHE A 103 -0.45 1.28 16.53
N THR A 104 -0.77 1.95 15.42
CA THR A 104 -0.46 3.38 15.22
C THR A 104 -1.15 4.23 16.28
N LEU A 105 -2.45 4.05 16.49
CA LEU A 105 -3.21 4.78 17.50
C LEU A 105 -2.64 4.54 18.92
N LEU A 106 -2.33 3.30 19.26
CA LEU A 106 -1.77 2.95 20.57
C LEU A 106 -0.40 3.60 20.82
N GLN A 107 0.37 3.92 19.79
CA GLN A 107 1.62 4.67 19.94
C GLN A 107 1.41 6.06 20.56
N SER A 108 0.21 6.65 20.43
CA SER A 108 -0.13 7.92 21.11
C SER A 108 -0.06 7.84 22.64
N PHE A 109 -0.25 6.64 23.20
CA PHE A 109 -0.23 6.37 24.65
C PHE A 109 1.11 5.83 25.15
N THR A 110 2.14 5.82 24.31
CA THR A 110 3.47 5.32 24.67
C THR A 110 4.09 6.16 25.79
N LEU A 111 4.59 5.48 26.82
CA LEU A 111 5.25 6.07 27.98
C LEU A 111 6.78 5.85 27.99
N GLY A 112 7.31 5.02 27.10
CA GLY A 112 8.74 4.75 27.06
C GLY A 112 9.15 3.79 25.95
N LEU A 113 10.46 3.54 25.87
CA LEU A 113 11.11 2.74 24.83
C LEU A 113 10.47 1.36 24.61
N LYS A 114 10.22 0.60 25.70
CA LYS A 114 9.71 -0.77 25.60
C LYS A 114 8.32 -0.83 24.96
N SER A 115 7.41 0.07 25.37
CA SER A 115 6.05 0.12 24.80
C SER A 115 6.09 0.52 23.33
N LEU A 116 6.90 1.52 22.96
CA LEU A 116 7.05 1.94 21.58
C LEU A 116 7.62 0.82 20.70
N LEU A 117 8.65 0.10 21.19
CA LEU A 117 9.26 -1.01 20.47
C LEU A 117 8.25 -2.14 20.22
N LEU A 118 7.49 -2.55 21.24
CA LEU A 118 6.46 -3.59 21.10
C LEU A 118 5.38 -3.20 20.09
N LEU A 119 4.91 -1.95 20.13
CA LEU A 119 3.92 -1.45 19.19
C LEU A 119 4.45 -1.41 17.75
N ARG A 120 5.74 -1.09 17.56
CA ARG A 120 6.39 -1.12 16.23
C ARG A 120 6.56 -2.55 15.71
N LEU A 121 6.88 -3.50 16.57
CA LEU A 121 6.92 -4.92 16.18
C LEU A 121 5.52 -5.41 15.75
N GLY A 122 4.48 -5.07 16.50
CA GLY A 122 3.09 -5.39 16.16
C GLY A 122 2.63 -4.75 14.86
N LEU A 123 3.02 -3.47 14.64
CA LEU A 123 2.73 -2.74 13.42
C LEU A 123 3.31 -3.47 12.19
N GLY A 124 4.59 -3.89 12.25
CA GLY A 124 5.24 -4.59 11.14
C GLY A 124 4.57 -5.92 10.79
N VAL A 125 4.17 -6.69 11.79
CA VAL A 125 3.44 -7.96 11.57
C VAL A 125 2.08 -7.71 10.91
N SER A 126 1.31 -6.74 11.43
CA SER A 126 -0.04 -6.48 10.96
C SER A 126 -0.09 -5.88 9.55
N GLU A 127 0.94 -5.14 9.15
CA GLU A 127 1.02 -4.48 7.85
C GLU A 127 1.55 -5.40 6.74
N ALA A 128 2.29 -6.45 7.08
CA ALA A 128 2.97 -7.33 6.13
C ALA A 128 2.05 -7.92 5.03
N PRO A 129 0.79 -8.33 5.28
CA PRO A 129 -0.08 -8.88 4.25
C PRO A 129 -0.61 -7.84 3.24
N CYS A 130 -0.43 -6.54 3.48
CA CYS A 130 -1.05 -5.47 2.71
C CYS A 130 -0.60 -5.45 1.24
N PHE A 131 0.71 -5.44 0.97
CA PHE A 131 1.23 -5.39 -0.40
C PHE A 131 0.96 -6.65 -1.23
N PRO A 132 1.12 -7.88 -0.69
CA PRO A 132 0.61 -9.08 -1.36
C PRO A 132 -0.87 -8.99 -1.70
N ALA A 133 -1.70 -8.47 -0.79
CA ALA A 133 -3.13 -8.27 -1.03
C ALA A 133 -3.39 -7.25 -2.14
N ASN A 134 -2.68 -6.10 -2.17
CA ASN A 134 -2.80 -5.10 -3.23
C ASN A 134 -2.53 -5.75 -4.61
N SER A 135 -1.44 -6.48 -4.74
CA SER A 135 -1.08 -7.16 -5.99
C SER A 135 -2.14 -8.17 -6.41
N ARG A 136 -2.68 -8.93 -5.47
CA ARG A 136 -3.73 -9.91 -5.72
C ARG A 136 -5.05 -9.24 -6.12
N ILE A 137 -5.46 -8.17 -5.45
CA ILE A 137 -6.66 -7.39 -5.79
C ILE A 137 -6.56 -6.82 -7.20
N VAL A 138 -5.41 -6.23 -7.56
CA VAL A 138 -5.17 -5.75 -8.93
C VAL A 138 -5.25 -6.90 -9.93
N SER A 139 -4.66 -8.06 -9.65
CA SER A 139 -4.72 -9.21 -10.55
C SER A 139 -6.13 -9.78 -10.71
N THR A 140 -7.00 -9.59 -9.72
CA THR A 140 -8.39 -10.08 -9.71
C THR A 140 -9.34 -9.11 -10.43
N TRP A 141 -9.16 -7.79 -10.24
CA TRP A 141 -10.06 -6.77 -10.77
C TRP A 141 -9.61 -6.18 -12.12
N PHE A 142 -8.37 -6.39 -12.52
CA PHE A 142 -7.83 -5.81 -13.75
C PHE A 142 -7.32 -6.86 -14.72
N PRO A 143 -7.66 -6.73 -16.02
CA PRO A 143 -7.08 -7.59 -17.07
C PRO A 143 -5.56 -7.35 -17.17
N GLN A 144 -4.84 -8.34 -17.69
CA GLN A 144 -3.37 -8.35 -17.70
C GLN A 144 -2.75 -7.06 -18.27
N HIS A 145 -3.32 -6.52 -19.33
CA HIS A 145 -2.82 -5.30 -19.99
C HIS A 145 -3.07 -4.00 -19.20
N GLU A 146 -3.96 -4.01 -18.19
CA GLU A 146 -4.23 -2.86 -17.32
C GLU A 146 -3.52 -2.95 -15.97
N ARG A 147 -3.01 -4.11 -15.57
CA ARG A 147 -2.43 -4.33 -14.22
C ARG A 147 -1.28 -3.38 -13.90
N ALA A 148 -0.38 -3.17 -14.87
CA ALA A 148 0.75 -2.26 -14.69
C ALA A 148 0.27 -0.83 -14.40
N ARG A 149 -0.74 -0.35 -15.15
CA ARG A 149 -1.34 0.97 -14.92
C ARG A 149 -2.04 1.06 -13.57
N ALA A 150 -2.80 0.03 -13.19
CA ALA A 150 -3.47 -0.01 -11.89
C ALA A 150 -2.45 0.02 -10.74
N THR A 151 -1.38 -0.79 -10.84
CA THR A 151 -0.30 -0.79 -9.83
C THR A 151 0.35 0.59 -9.73
N ALA A 152 0.71 1.18 -10.85
CA ALA A 152 1.31 2.50 -10.85
C ALA A 152 0.38 3.59 -10.30
N THR A 153 -0.94 3.50 -10.53
CA THR A 153 -1.90 4.49 -10.03
C THR A 153 -1.91 4.51 -8.50
N TYR A 154 -2.01 3.36 -7.83
CA TYR A 154 -1.99 3.38 -6.36
C TYR A 154 -0.62 3.73 -5.80
N THR A 155 0.48 3.35 -6.47
CA THR A 155 1.85 3.72 -6.05
C THR A 155 2.10 5.22 -6.23
N VAL A 156 1.65 5.83 -7.33
CA VAL A 156 1.71 7.30 -7.49
C VAL A 156 0.84 8.00 -6.44
N GLY A 157 -0.36 7.46 -6.16
CA GLY A 157 -1.23 7.95 -5.09
C GLY A 157 -0.56 7.99 -3.72
N GLU A 158 0.26 6.98 -3.40
CA GLU A 158 1.09 6.90 -2.20
C GLU A 158 2.03 8.12 -2.08
N TYR A 159 2.83 8.38 -3.11
CA TYR A 159 3.81 9.48 -3.08
C TYR A 159 3.14 10.86 -3.13
N ILE A 160 2.06 11.01 -3.89
CA ILE A 160 1.27 12.25 -3.89
C ILE A 160 0.66 12.48 -2.51
N GLY A 161 0.15 11.42 -1.87
CA GLY A 161 -0.36 11.50 -0.50
C GLY A 161 0.70 11.96 0.47
N LEU A 162 1.89 11.36 0.45
CA LEU A 162 3.02 11.76 1.28
C LEU A 162 3.39 13.24 1.05
N ALA A 163 3.49 13.66 -0.22
CA ALA A 163 3.84 15.03 -0.56
C ALA A 163 2.78 16.03 -0.06
N ALA A 164 1.50 15.75 -0.27
CA ALA A 164 0.41 16.65 0.10
C ALA A 164 0.18 16.74 1.61
N PHE A 165 0.32 15.61 2.33
CA PHE A 165 0.03 15.55 3.75
C PHE A 165 1.23 15.90 4.64
N SER A 166 2.49 15.80 4.15
CA SER A 166 3.66 16.13 4.96
C SER A 166 3.58 17.51 5.61
N PRO A 167 3.28 18.62 4.91
CA PRO A 167 3.16 19.92 5.55
C PRO A 167 2.07 19.96 6.63
N LEU A 168 0.94 19.28 6.38
CA LEU A 168 -0.16 19.20 7.35
C LEU A 168 0.25 18.45 8.61
N LEU A 169 0.99 17.32 8.47
CA LEU A 169 1.48 16.55 9.60
C LEU A 169 2.44 17.36 10.45
N PHE A 170 3.34 18.14 9.84
CA PHE A 170 4.25 19.03 10.58
C PHE A 170 3.51 20.18 11.27
N LEU A 171 2.48 20.74 10.65
CA LEU A 171 1.63 21.76 11.26
C LEU A 171 0.88 21.20 12.49
N ILE A 172 0.33 19.99 12.40
CA ILE A 172 -0.31 19.34 13.54
C ILE A 172 0.71 19.04 14.64
N LEU A 173 1.92 18.60 14.29
CA LEU A 173 2.99 18.35 15.23
C LEU A 173 3.36 19.62 16.03
N GLU A 174 3.47 20.74 15.33
CA GLU A 174 3.85 22.03 15.93
C GLU A 174 2.80 22.54 16.92
N HIS A 175 1.51 22.43 16.60
CA HIS A 175 0.42 22.99 17.41
C HIS A 175 -0.17 22.01 18.44
N HIS A 176 -0.16 20.72 18.17
CA HIS A 176 -0.87 19.72 18.98
C HIS A 176 0.04 18.58 19.50
N GLY A 177 1.31 18.59 19.11
CA GLY A 177 2.29 17.59 19.56
C GLY A 177 2.16 16.22 18.87
N TRP A 178 3.14 15.37 19.14
CA TRP A 178 3.30 14.08 18.45
C TRP A 178 2.22 13.04 18.78
N ARG A 179 1.65 13.06 19.99
CA ARG A 179 0.59 12.12 20.38
C ARG A 179 -0.66 12.28 19.53
N THR A 180 -0.99 13.53 19.21
CA THR A 180 -2.17 13.83 18.36
C THR A 180 -2.01 13.30 16.96
N LEU A 181 -0.80 13.29 16.40
CA LEU A 181 -0.54 12.70 15.08
C LEU A 181 -0.87 11.21 15.05
N PHE A 182 -0.33 10.43 15.98
CA PHE A 182 -0.61 8.99 16.07
C PHE A 182 -2.09 8.71 16.31
N PHE A 183 -2.75 9.50 17.13
CA PHE A 183 -4.18 9.35 17.41
C PHE A 183 -5.03 9.62 16.15
N LEU A 184 -4.77 10.72 15.45
CA LEU A 184 -5.54 11.11 14.25
C LEU A 184 -5.34 10.13 13.10
N THR A 185 -4.11 9.73 12.80
CA THR A 185 -3.84 8.85 11.66
C THR A 185 -4.28 7.42 11.94
N GLY A 186 -4.04 6.90 13.13
CA GLY A 186 -4.57 5.59 13.54
C GLY A 186 -6.10 5.57 13.55
N GLY A 187 -6.73 6.65 14.03
CA GLY A 187 -8.19 6.82 13.97
C GLY A 187 -8.72 6.85 12.54
N LEU A 188 -8.04 7.56 11.64
CA LEU A 188 -8.38 7.61 10.21
C LEU A 188 -8.32 6.22 9.57
N GLY A 189 -7.28 5.44 9.87
CA GLY A 189 -7.14 4.08 9.34
C GLY A 189 -8.21 3.13 9.86
N ILE A 190 -8.61 3.24 11.14
CA ILE A 190 -9.73 2.46 11.69
C ILE A 190 -11.04 2.82 10.97
N LEU A 191 -11.31 4.11 10.74
CA LEU A 191 -12.48 4.54 9.95
C LEU A 191 -12.41 4.01 8.52
N PHE A 192 -11.23 4.03 7.91
CA PHE A 192 -11.04 3.48 6.57
C PHE A 192 -11.28 1.97 6.52
N THR A 193 -11.00 1.23 7.59
CA THR A 193 -11.36 -0.20 7.66
C THR A 193 -12.87 -0.42 7.48
N LEU A 194 -13.71 0.43 8.07
CA LEU A 194 -15.17 0.35 7.88
C LEU A 194 -15.57 0.65 6.44
N VAL A 195 -14.95 1.65 5.83
CA VAL A 195 -15.15 1.97 4.41
C VAL A 195 -14.75 0.79 3.53
N TRP A 196 -13.56 0.23 3.76
CA TRP A 196 -13.09 -0.95 3.04
C TRP A 196 -14.07 -2.12 3.16
N TRP A 197 -14.47 -2.48 4.37
CA TRP A 197 -15.39 -3.58 4.63
C TRP A 197 -16.74 -3.42 3.93
N ARG A 198 -17.24 -2.18 3.86
CA ARG A 198 -18.53 -1.85 3.23
C ARG A 198 -18.49 -1.86 1.71
N PHE A 199 -17.40 -1.38 1.11
CA PHE A 199 -17.35 -1.12 -0.33
C PHE A 199 -16.55 -2.16 -1.12
N TYR A 200 -15.56 -2.83 -0.51
CA TYR A 200 -14.83 -3.87 -1.22
C TYR A 200 -15.60 -5.19 -1.26
N HIS A 201 -15.71 -5.76 -2.44
CA HIS A 201 -16.23 -7.10 -2.69
C HIS A 201 -15.38 -7.77 -3.77
N GLU A 202 -15.32 -9.09 -3.76
CA GLU A 202 -14.73 -9.84 -4.87
C GLU A 202 -15.60 -9.69 -6.14
N PRO A 203 -15.04 -9.81 -7.36
CA PRO A 203 -15.81 -9.64 -8.60
C PRO A 203 -17.07 -10.50 -8.66
N HIS A 204 -16.99 -11.74 -8.21
CA HIS A 204 -18.11 -12.70 -8.22
C HIS A 204 -19.19 -12.41 -7.16
N GLU A 205 -18.86 -11.67 -6.12
CA GLU A 205 -19.78 -11.24 -5.05
C GLU A 205 -20.36 -9.84 -5.30
N SER A 206 -19.80 -9.10 -6.26
CA SER A 206 -20.14 -7.70 -6.49
C SER A 206 -21.52 -7.58 -7.14
N ARG A 207 -22.45 -6.98 -6.41
CA ARG A 207 -23.79 -6.64 -6.93
C ARG A 207 -23.80 -5.40 -7.83
N THR A 208 -22.72 -4.62 -7.81
CA THR A 208 -22.60 -3.34 -8.52
C THR A 208 -21.84 -3.47 -9.85
N ALA A 209 -21.03 -4.50 -10.02
CA ALA A 209 -20.38 -4.81 -11.28
C ALA A 209 -21.39 -5.44 -12.24
N ASN A 210 -21.54 -4.85 -13.45
CA ASN A 210 -22.41 -5.42 -14.46
C ASN A 210 -21.72 -6.57 -15.22
N GLN A 211 -22.53 -7.39 -15.90
CA GLN A 211 -22.05 -8.54 -16.63
C GLN A 211 -20.94 -8.20 -17.65
N ALA A 212 -21.06 -7.05 -18.32
CA ALA A 212 -20.06 -6.58 -19.29
C ALA A 212 -18.70 -6.25 -18.66
N GLU A 213 -18.64 -5.79 -17.40
CA GLU A 213 -17.40 -5.59 -16.67
C GLU A 213 -16.82 -6.91 -16.20
N LEU A 214 -17.66 -7.84 -15.70
CA LEU A 214 -17.24 -9.16 -15.25
C LEU A 214 -16.67 -9.99 -16.41
N GLU A 215 -17.30 -9.95 -17.59
CA GLU A 215 -16.78 -10.59 -18.81
C GLU A 215 -15.44 -9.99 -19.25
N TYR A 216 -15.31 -8.67 -19.16
CA TYR A 216 -14.06 -7.98 -19.48
C TYR A 216 -12.90 -8.38 -18.55
N ILE A 217 -13.18 -8.52 -17.27
CA ILE A 217 -12.20 -9.00 -16.27
C ILE A 217 -11.94 -10.49 -16.49
N GLY A 218 -12.98 -11.28 -16.72
CA GLY A 218 -12.93 -12.74 -16.90
C GLY A 218 -12.23 -13.17 -18.17
N ALA A 219 -12.37 -12.43 -19.27
CA ALA A 219 -11.71 -12.73 -20.54
C ALA A 219 -10.17 -12.83 -20.42
N SER A 220 -9.58 -12.18 -19.42
CA SER A 220 -8.14 -12.27 -19.13
C SER A 220 -7.81 -13.21 -17.95
N SER A 221 -8.82 -13.66 -17.19
CA SER A 221 -8.65 -14.46 -15.96
C SER A 221 -8.91 -15.97 -16.19
N ILE A 222 -9.35 -16.38 -17.37
CA ILE A 222 -9.71 -17.78 -17.67
C ILE A 222 -8.54 -18.76 -17.43
N ASN A 223 -7.30 -18.28 -17.42
CA ASN A 223 -6.12 -19.10 -17.12
C ASN A 223 -5.64 -19.04 -15.65
N ASN A 224 -6.23 -18.21 -14.82
CA ASN A 224 -5.83 -18.09 -13.41
C ASN A 224 -6.87 -18.75 -12.47
N LYS A 225 -7.19 -20.02 -12.66
CA LYS A 225 -7.45 -20.86 -11.50
C LYS A 225 -6.15 -20.84 -10.70
N ILE A 226 -6.11 -20.00 -9.66
CA ILE A 226 -5.08 -20.08 -8.64
C ILE A 226 -5.19 -21.50 -8.09
N GLN A 227 -4.38 -22.40 -8.62
CA GLN A 227 -4.18 -23.69 -8.01
C GLN A 227 -3.55 -23.34 -6.67
N ASN A 228 -4.21 -23.67 -5.58
CA ASN A 228 -3.63 -23.63 -4.25
C ASN A 228 -2.48 -24.66 -4.23
N VAL A 229 -1.35 -24.23 -4.80
CA VAL A 229 -0.10 -25.03 -4.75
C VAL A 229 0.43 -24.86 -3.34
N PRO A 230 0.55 -25.92 -2.56
CA PRO A 230 1.07 -25.82 -1.21
C PRO A 230 2.49 -25.25 -1.26
N PHE A 231 2.81 -24.38 -0.30
CA PHE A 231 4.15 -23.79 -0.19
C PHE A 231 5.22 -24.86 -0.08
N ASN A 232 6.24 -24.76 -0.94
CA ASN A 232 7.34 -25.73 -1.00
C ASN A 232 8.70 -24.99 -0.88
N TRP A 233 9.46 -25.31 0.15
CA TRP A 233 10.80 -24.75 0.39
C TRP A 233 11.78 -24.99 -0.76
N ARG A 234 11.62 -26.07 -1.51
CA ARG A 234 12.48 -26.37 -2.68
C ARG A 234 12.28 -25.34 -3.79
N ASP A 235 11.03 -24.96 -4.03
CA ASP A 235 10.69 -23.98 -5.06
C ASP A 235 11.11 -22.56 -4.62
N ALA A 236 10.94 -22.22 -3.34
CA ALA A 236 11.44 -20.96 -2.77
C ALA A 236 12.97 -20.84 -2.94
N ARG A 237 13.72 -21.92 -2.66
CA ARG A 237 15.19 -21.93 -2.85
C ARG A 237 15.60 -21.81 -4.31
N ARG A 238 14.86 -22.41 -5.24
CA ARG A 238 15.09 -22.26 -6.69
C ARG A 238 14.85 -20.81 -7.14
N LEU A 239 13.79 -20.17 -6.66
CA LEU A 239 13.49 -18.77 -6.97
C LEU A 239 14.60 -17.85 -6.47
N LEU A 240 15.11 -18.05 -5.25
CA LEU A 240 16.23 -17.28 -4.70
C LEU A 240 17.54 -17.46 -5.49
N GLY A 241 17.72 -18.57 -6.22
CA GLY A 241 18.85 -18.79 -7.12
C GLY A 241 18.69 -18.20 -8.52
N CYS A 242 17.51 -17.66 -8.86
CA CYS A 242 17.25 -17.11 -10.18
C CYS A 242 17.86 -15.71 -10.34
N ARG A 243 18.72 -15.51 -11.37
CA ARG A 243 19.44 -14.25 -11.61
C ARG A 243 18.50 -13.05 -11.78
N GLN A 244 17.35 -13.24 -12.46
CA GLN A 244 16.36 -12.18 -12.66
C GLN A 244 15.76 -11.73 -11.32
N ILE A 245 15.45 -12.68 -10.43
CA ILE A 245 14.90 -12.39 -9.10
C ILE A 245 15.94 -11.71 -8.24
N LEU A 246 17.20 -12.17 -8.26
CA LEU A 246 18.28 -11.51 -7.54
C LEU A 246 18.50 -10.08 -8.03
N GLY A 247 18.54 -9.86 -9.34
CA GLY A 247 18.68 -8.52 -9.92
C GLY A 247 17.53 -7.58 -9.54
N ALA A 248 16.28 -8.06 -9.62
CA ALA A 248 15.11 -7.31 -9.19
C ALA A 248 15.15 -7.01 -7.69
N SER A 249 15.56 -7.98 -6.86
CA SER A 249 15.69 -7.81 -5.41
C SER A 249 16.75 -6.78 -5.04
N LEU A 250 17.90 -6.75 -5.72
CA LEU A 250 18.94 -5.75 -5.51
C LEU A 250 18.48 -4.34 -5.92
N GLY A 251 17.79 -4.22 -7.06
CA GLY A 251 17.18 -2.96 -7.48
C GLY A 251 16.15 -2.45 -6.46
N GLN A 252 15.28 -3.34 -5.98
CA GLN A 252 14.29 -3.02 -4.96
C GLN A 252 14.93 -2.64 -3.62
N PHE A 253 16.02 -3.32 -3.23
CA PHE A 253 16.80 -3.00 -2.04
C PHE A 253 17.36 -1.57 -2.12
N ALA A 254 18.00 -1.20 -3.22
CA ALA A 254 18.54 0.14 -3.42
C ALA A 254 17.44 1.22 -3.37
N GLY A 255 16.33 1.00 -4.07
CA GLY A 255 15.17 1.92 -4.06
C GLY A 255 14.56 2.07 -2.66
N ASN A 256 14.35 0.96 -1.95
CA ASN A 256 13.82 0.99 -0.59
C ASN A 256 14.76 1.65 0.41
N THR A 257 16.08 1.47 0.29
CA THR A 257 17.06 2.14 1.15
C THR A 257 16.93 3.66 1.03
N THR A 258 16.84 4.16 -0.21
CA THR A 258 16.61 5.59 -0.47
C THR A 258 15.28 6.08 0.11
N LEU A 259 14.19 5.33 -0.12
CA LEU A 259 12.87 5.68 0.39
C LEU A 259 12.84 5.72 1.93
N VAL A 260 13.39 4.72 2.60
CA VAL A 260 13.44 4.63 4.06
C VAL A 260 14.23 5.82 4.65
N PHE A 261 15.34 6.23 4.03
CA PHE A 261 16.07 7.43 4.45
C PHE A 261 15.15 8.67 4.46
N PHE A 262 14.42 8.92 3.37
CA PHE A 262 13.53 10.09 3.28
C PHE A 262 12.33 10.00 4.23
N LEU A 263 11.82 8.79 4.50
CA LEU A 263 10.70 8.58 5.43
C LEU A 263 11.09 8.74 6.91
N THR A 264 12.32 8.38 7.28
CA THR A 264 12.71 8.23 8.69
C THR A 264 13.72 9.29 9.15
N TRP A 265 14.84 9.41 8.44
CA TRP A 265 15.97 10.23 8.88
C TRP A 265 15.99 11.63 8.31
N PHE A 266 15.44 11.84 7.13
CA PHE A 266 15.49 13.14 6.46
C PHE A 266 14.79 14.26 7.25
N PRO A 267 13.57 14.09 7.84
CA PRO A 267 12.98 15.10 8.70
C PRO A 267 13.85 15.44 9.91
N SER A 268 14.41 14.43 10.57
CA SER A 268 15.30 14.63 11.72
C SER A 268 16.59 15.36 11.34
N TYR A 269 17.16 15.06 10.18
CA TYR A 269 18.32 15.76 9.64
C TYR A 269 18.03 17.25 9.40
N LEU A 270 16.89 17.57 8.77
CA LEU A 270 16.49 18.94 8.51
C LEU A 270 16.26 19.74 9.81
N ALA A 271 15.63 19.10 10.81
CA ALA A 271 15.32 19.74 12.08
C ALA A 271 16.57 19.94 12.97
N ASN A 272 17.38 18.87 13.14
CA ASN A 272 18.47 18.87 14.12
C ASN A 272 19.78 19.43 13.57
N GLU A 273 20.16 19.08 12.33
CA GLU A 273 21.44 19.48 11.74
C GLU A 273 21.33 20.79 10.96
N ARG A 274 20.19 21.02 10.29
CA ARG A 274 19.95 22.26 9.54
C ARG A 274 19.21 23.33 10.32
N HIS A 275 18.73 23.00 11.53
CA HIS A 275 18.01 23.91 12.42
C HIS A 275 16.82 24.62 11.76
N LEU A 276 16.13 23.93 10.83
CA LEU A 276 14.99 24.52 10.15
C LEU A 276 13.74 24.52 11.04
N PRO A 277 12.91 25.57 11.00
CA PRO A 277 11.60 25.57 11.63
C PRO A 277 10.72 24.43 11.07
N TRP A 278 9.84 23.86 11.89
CA TRP A 278 9.02 22.71 11.55
C TRP A 278 8.22 22.86 10.25
N LEU A 279 7.67 24.04 10.00
CA LEU A 279 6.94 24.32 8.76
C LEU A 279 7.84 24.20 7.51
N HIS A 280 9.09 24.70 7.60
CA HIS A 280 10.06 24.56 6.50
C HIS A 280 10.51 23.12 6.32
N VAL A 281 10.69 22.36 7.41
CA VAL A 281 10.98 20.92 7.34
C VAL A 281 9.87 20.19 6.57
N GLY A 282 8.60 20.48 6.87
CA GLY A 282 7.45 19.90 6.17
C GLY A 282 7.45 20.21 4.67
N PHE A 283 7.75 21.47 4.32
CA PHE A 283 7.83 21.89 2.93
C PHE A 283 8.98 21.20 2.16
N PHE A 284 10.18 21.18 2.74
CA PHE A 284 11.33 20.52 2.11
C PHE A 284 11.20 19.01 2.05
N ALA A 285 10.55 18.37 3.02
CA ALA A 285 10.27 16.94 3.03
C ALA A 285 9.31 16.50 1.91
N THR A 286 8.56 17.44 1.31
CA THR A 286 7.63 17.17 0.20
C THR A 286 8.36 16.84 -1.11
N TRP A 287 9.47 17.50 -1.40
CA TRP A 287 10.15 17.41 -2.70
C TRP A 287 10.61 16.03 -3.11
N PRO A 288 11.22 15.20 -2.25
CA PRO A 288 11.61 13.83 -2.61
C PRO A 288 10.42 12.99 -3.08
N PHE A 289 9.27 13.15 -2.45
CA PHE A 289 8.06 12.39 -2.78
C PHE A 289 7.41 12.85 -4.09
N LEU A 290 7.44 14.16 -4.38
CA LEU A 290 7.04 14.69 -5.68
C LEU A 290 7.95 14.18 -6.80
N ALA A 291 9.26 14.18 -6.59
CA ALA A 291 10.23 13.66 -7.54
C ALA A 291 10.00 12.15 -7.79
N ALA A 292 9.71 11.38 -6.74
CA ALA A 292 9.39 9.96 -6.86
C ALA A 292 8.09 9.73 -7.66
N ALA A 293 7.02 10.51 -7.40
CA ALA A 293 5.77 10.44 -8.16
C ALA A 293 5.99 10.71 -9.65
N ILE A 294 6.77 11.75 -9.99
CA ILE A 294 7.15 12.09 -11.35
C ILE A 294 7.96 10.96 -11.98
N GLY A 295 8.94 10.41 -11.25
CA GLY A 295 9.78 9.30 -11.71
C GLY A 295 8.98 8.06 -12.08
N ILE A 296 7.94 7.71 -11.31
CA ILE A 296 7.05 6.58 -11.61
C ILE A 296 6.26 6.84 -12.90
N LEU A 297 5.74 8.05 -13.11
CA LEU A 297 5.01 8.40 -14.33
C LEU A 297 5.90 8.30 -15.56
N PHE A 298 7.16 8.77 -15.49
CA PHE A 298 8.13 8.59 -16.56
C PHE A 298 8.51 7.12 -16.78
N GLY A 299 8.71 6.36 -15.70
CA GLY A 299 9.01 4.93 -15.77
C GLY A 299 7.91 4.14 -16.48
N LEU A 300 6.63 4.49 -16.25
CA LEU A 300 5.50 3.90 -16.98
C LEU A 300 5.55 4.18 -18.49
N SER A 301 5.98 5.37 -18.90
CA SER A 301 6.12 5.73 -20.30
C SER A 301 7.21 4.88 -21.01
N LEU A 302 8.27 4.54 -20.29
CA LEU A 302 9.38 3.73 -20.82
C LEU A 302 9.04 2.25 -20.99
N ILE A 303 8.09 1.71 -20.22
CA ILE A 303 7.66 0.31 -20.35
C ILE A 303 6.85 0.07 -21.65
N HIS A 304 6.41 1.12 -22.32
CA HIS A 304 5.68 1.04 -23.58
C HIS A 304 6.56 1.19 -24.83
N ILE A 305 7.89 1.35 -24.65
CA ILE A 305 8.90 1.34 -25.71
C ILE A 305 9.58 -0.03 -25.75
#